data_1116eabb13799cbbb0cd0d4c8e8efbe8
#
_entry.id   1116eabb13799cbbb0cd0d4c8e8efbe8
#
_cell.length_a   1.000
_cell.length_b   1.000
_cell.length_c   1.000
_cell.angle_alpha   90.00
_cell.angle_beta   90.00
_cell.angle_gamma   90.00
#
_symmetry.space_group_name_H-M   'P 1'
#
loop_
_entity.id
_entity.type
_entity.pdbx_description
1 polymer ?
#
loop_
_entity_poly.entity_id
_entity_poly.type
_entity_poly.pdbx_seq_one_letter_code
_entity_poly.pdbx_strand_id
1 'polypeptide(L)'
;MAGGVAFNSVMNGRIFHETPFKNFYVQAAAGDAGCSLGAAFYVWHQLLKKTREFVMDHAYYGPEFSNDECRTVLDESGLQYATLEDKELLPKIAKMISDGAIVGWFNGRMELGPRALGARSFLADPRRDDMRDILNDKVKLREWFRPLAPSMLEEHGTEVFGVEHHDPFMITVLKVADEYKDRIPAVVHVDGTARPQMVSRETNPRYWNLINEFKKLTGIPMLLNTSFNVQEPIVCTPQDAVNTFNNSNFDALVLENNLVIREA
;
A
#
# COMPACT_ATOMS: atom_id res chain seq x y z
N MET A 1 7.66 17.63 -8.72
CA MET A 1 6.40 18.04 -9.42
C MET A 1 5.28 18.14 -8.40
N ALA A 2 4.23 18.94 -8.69
CA ALA A 2 3.05 19.10 -7.85
C ALA A 2 1.80 19.32 -8.73
N GLY A 3 0.61 19.27 -8.11
CA GLY A 3 -0.68 19.32 -8.77
C GLY A 3 -1.26 17.94 -9.04
N GLY A 4 -2.59 17.85 -9.31
CA GLY A 4 -3.27 16.57 -9.55
C GLY A 4 -2.67 15.75 -10.70
N VAL A 5 -2.14 16.42 -11.74
CA VAL A 5 -1.46 15.76 -12.87
C VAL A 5 -0.18 15.02 -12.44
N ALA A 6 0.46 15.42 -11.33
CA ALA A 6 1.63 14.74 -10.81
C ALA A 6 1.34 13.29 -10.30
N PHE A 7 0.07 12.90 -10.16
CA PHE A 7 -0.35 11.52 -9.91
C PHE A 7 -0.36 10.63 -11.17
N ASN A 8 -0.10 11.19 -12.35
CA ASN A 8 0.05 10.39 -13.56
C ASN A 8 1.37 9.61 -13.52
N SER A 9 1.29 8.40 -12.99
CA SER A 9 2.47 7.54 -12.77
C SER A 9 3.15 7.09 -14.07
N VAL A 10 2.41 6.98 -15.17
CA VAL A 10 2.98 6.69 -16.49
C VAL A 10 3.83 7.86 -16.97
N MET A 11 3.30 9.08 -16.87
CA MET A 11 4.06 10.30 -17.19
C MET A 11 5.32 10.39 -16.32
N ASN A 12 5.19 10.12 -15.03
CA ASN A 12 6.31 10.16 -14.09
C ASN A 12 7.41 9.17 -14.47
N GLY A 13 7.05 7.93 -14.82
CA GLY A 13 8.00 6.92 -15.32
C GLY A 13 8.71 7.37 -16.60
N ARG A 14 7.98 7.97 -17.55
CA ARG A 14 8.58 8.52 -18.77
C ARG A 14 9.53 9.69 -18.50
N ILE A 15 9.16 10.60 -17.59
CA ILE A 15 10.07 11.69 -17.18
C ILE A 15 11.37 11.10 -16.61
N PHE A 16 11.26 10.09 -15.74
CA PHE A 16 12.42 9.44 -15.15
C PHE A 16 13.34 8.79 -16.21
N HIS A 17 12.76 8.09 -17.19
CA HIS A 17 13.53 7.34 -18.19
C HIS A 17 13.94 8.15 -19.44
N GLU A 18 13.11 9.11 -19.88
CA GLU A 18 13.24 9.75 -21.20
C GLU A 18 13.79 11.18 -21.10
N THR A 19 14.08 11.70 -19.90
CA THR A 19 14.59 13.07 -19.74
C THR A 19 15.95 13.10 -19.03
N PRO A 20 16.70 14.21 -19.14
CA PRO A 20 18.01 14.35 -18.50
C PRO A 20 17.94 14.64 -16.99
N PHE A 21 16.75 14.72 -16.38
CA PHE A 21 16.61 14.95 -14.95
C PHE A 21 17.23 13.79 -14.16
N LYS A 22 18.07 14.11 -13.18
CA LYS A 22 18.73 13.11 -12.31
C LYS A 22 17.94 12.82 -11.04
N ASN A 23 17.20 13.81 -10.57
CA ASN A 23 16.36 13.69 -9.37
C ASN A 23 14.91 14.03 -9.71
N PHE A 24 14.01 13.23 -9.21
CA PHE A 24 12.58 13.36 -9.41
C PHE A 24 11.85 13.16 -8.11
N TYR A 25 10.99 14.09 -7.73
CA TYR A 25 10.20 14.01 -6.52
C TYR A 25 8.76 14.47 -6.77
N VAL A 26 7.82 13.64 -6.35
CA VAL A 26 6.39 13.94 -6.27
C VAL A 26 5.93 13.59 -4.86
N GLN A 27 5.32 14.52 -4.19
CA GLN A 27 4.84 14.36 -2.83
C GLN A 27 3.59 13.47 -2.79
N ALA A 28 3.40 12.67 -1.74
CA ALA A 28 2.32 11.69 -1.61
C ALA A 28 0.91 12.29 -1.81
N ALA A 29 0.68 13.54 -1.39
CA ALA A 29 -0.56 14.28 -1.59
C ALA A 29 -0.36 15.44 -2.58
N ALA A 30 0.22 15.19 -3.75
CA ALA A 30 0.60 16.20 -4.73
C ALA A 30 -0.56 17.04 -5.29
N GLY A 31 -1.82 16.56 -5.18
CA GLY A 31 -3.03 17.28 -5.58
C GLY A 31 -3.56 18.24 -4.52
N ASP A 32 -4.86 18.52 -4.56
CA ASP A 32 -5.54 19.51 -3.71
C ASP A 32 -5.39 19.23 -2.21
N ALA A 33 -5.34 17.95 -1.80
CA ALA A 33 -5.13 17.55 -0.40
C ALA A 33 -3.81 18.07 0.18
N GLY A 34 -2.78 18.26 -0.66
CA GLY A 34 -1.48 18.79 -0.23
C GLY A 34 -1.42 20.32 -0.15
N CYS A 35 -2.44 21.04 -0.58
CA CYS A 35 -2.44 22.51 -0.54
C CYS A 35 -2.34 23.06 0.89
N SER A 36 -2.95 22.38 1.86
CA SER A 36 -2.85 22.76 3.28
C SER A 36 -1.42 22.68 3.80
N LEU A 37 -0.73 21.57 3.49
CA LEU A 37 0.68 21.38 3.83
C LEU A 37 1.57 22.40 3.09
N GLY A 38 1.32 22.62 1.80
CA GLY A 38 2.04 23.62 1.00
C GLY A 38 1.88 25.04 1.54
N ALA A 39 0.68 25.41 1.97
CA ALA A 39 0.43 26.72 2.61
C ALA A 39 1.19 26.87 3.92
N ALA A 40 1.20 25.82 4.78
CA ALA A 40 1.96 25.83 6.03
C ALA A 40 3.47 25.99 5.77
N PHE A 41 4.03 25.26 4.81
CA PHE A 41 5.43 25.39 4.43
C PHE A 41 5.75 26.74 3.78
N TYR A 42 4.84 27.33 3.01
CA TYR A 42 5.01 28.68 2.48
C TYR A 42 5.16 29.70 3.61
N VAL A 43 4.27 29.67 4.60
CA VAL A 43 4.36 30.54 5.78
C VAL A 43 5.68 30.30 6.51
N TRP A 44 6.01 29.05 6.79
CA TRP A 44 7.22 28.69 7.56
C TRP A 44 8.52 29.14 6.85
N HIS A 45 8.66 28.83 5.57
CA HIS A 45 9.89 29.07 4.84
C HIS A 45 9.97 30.46 4.18
N GLN A 46 8.84 30.97 3.65
CA GLN A 46 8.86 32.23 2.92
C GLN A 46 8.58 33.45 3.81
N LEU A 47 7.58 33.38 4.70
CA LEU A 47 7.23 34.51 5.54
C LEU A 47 8.08 34.54 6.82
N LEU A 48 8.20 33.42 7.52
CA LEU A 48 8.97 33.32 8.77
C LEU A 48 10.47 33.08 8.55
N LYS A 49 10.91 32.88 7.31
CA LYS A 49 12.33 32.66 6.92
C LYS A 49 13.02 31.54 7.68
N LYS A 50 12.27 30.48 8.08
CA LYS A 50 12.84 29.32 8.76
C LYS A 50 13.59 28.42 7.76
N THR A 51 14.60 27.73 8.25
CA THR A 51 15.40 26.76 7.47
C THR A 51 14.56 25.56 7.01
N ARG A 52 15.00 24.90 5.94
CA ARG A 52 14.40 23.66 5.46
C ARG A 52 15.12 22.49 6.10
N GLU A 53 14.46 21.82 7.05
CA GLU A 53 14.99 20.68 7.80
C GLU A 53 14.16 19.42 7.61
N PHE A 54 12.93 19.57 7.09
CA PHE A 54 12.00 18.47 6.91
C PHE A 54 11.94 18.05 5.42
N VAL A 55 12.09 16.74 5.19
CA VAL A 55 11.80 16.07 3.92
C VAL A 55 10.73 15.03 4.20
N MET A 56 9.66 15.01 3.40
CA MET A 56 8.61 14.00 3.51
C MET A 56 9.09 12.73 2.80
N ASP A 57 9.52 11.75 3.56
CA ASP A 57 10.00 10.44 3.12
C ASP A 57 8.96 9.32 3.27
N HIS A 58 7.87 9.57 4.00
CA HIS A 58 6.72 8.68 4.12
C HIS A 58 5.40 9.46 4.06
N ALA A 59 4.27 8.75 4.00
CA ALA A 59 2.93 9.34 3.92
C ALA A 59 2.08 9.14 5.20
N TYR A 60 2.58 8.52 6.25
CA TYR A 60 1.84 8.10 7.43
C TYR A 60 1.61 9.25 8.42
N TYR A 61 0.77 10.23 8.04
CA TYR A 61 0.46 11.43 8.84
C TYR A 61 -1.02 11.54 9.22
N GLY A 62 -1.85 10.58 8.79
CA GLY A 62 -3.27 10.56 9.09
C GLY A 62 -3.60 10.04 10.49
N PRO A 63 -4.89 9.75 10.77
CA PRO A 63 -5.32 9.19 12.04
C PRO A 63 -4.68 7.84 12.37
N GLU A 64 -4.48 7.62 13.65
CA GLU A 64 -4.00 6.38 14.24
C GLU A 64 -4.98 5.93 15.32
N PHE A 65 -5.12 4.63 15.49
CA PHE A 65 -5.99 4.02 16.49
C PHE A 65 -5.21 2.98 17.28
N SER A 66 -5.39 2.98 18.58
CA SER A 66 -4.76 2.00 19.47
C SER A 66 -5.38 0.60 19.29
N ASN A 67 -4.64 -0.41 19.73
CA ASN A 67 -5.14 -1.78 19.73
C ASN A 67 -6.44 -1.92 20.59
N ASP A 68 -6.56 -1.15 21.65
CA ASP A 68 -7.74 -1.16 22.53
C ASP A 68 -8.97 -0.53 21.84
N GLU A 69 -8.80 0.56 21.10
CA GLU A 69 -9.88 1.14 20.28
C GLU A 69 -10.33 0.15 19.20
N CYS A 70 -9.39 -0.54 18.55
CA CYS A 70 -9.71 -1.60 17.58
C CYS A 70 -10.49 -2.75 18.21
N ARG A 71 -10.10 -3.20 19.42
CA ARG A 71 -10.82 -4.25 20.16
C ARG A 71 -12.24 -3.82 20.54
N THR A 72 -12.40 -2.60 21.02
CA THR A 72 -13.74 -2.06 21.37
C THR A 72 -14.69 -2.17 20.18
N VAL A 73 -14.26 -1.76 19.00
CA VAL A 73 -15.08 -1.85 17.77
C VAL A 73 -15.38 -3.31 17.39
N LEU A 74 -14.40 -4.21 17.53
CA LEU A 74 -14.61 -5.64 17.26
C LEU A 74 -15.61 -6.27 18.24
N ASP A 75 -15.49 -5.97 19.53
CA ASP A 75 -16.42 -6.45 20.58
C ASP A 75 -17.85 -5.95 20.32
N GLU A 76 -18.02 -4.69 19.97
CA GLU A 76 -19.32 -4.10 19.62
C GLU A 76 -19.90 -4.70 18.33
N SER A 77 -19.06 -5.13 17.39
CA SER A 77 -19.51 -5.75 16.13
C SER A 77 -19.93 -7.22 16.28
N GLY A 78 -19.55 -7.87 17.37
CA GLY A 78 -19.77 -9.30 17.61
C GLY A 78 -18.88 -10.23 16.76
N LEU A 79 -17.91 -9.71 16.05
CA LEU A 79 -16.97 -10.51 15.27
C LEU A 79 -16.02 -11.28 16.20
N GLN A 80 -15.80 -12.56 15.91
CA GLN A 80 -14.81 -13.35 16.61
C GLN A 80 -13.40 -13.01 16.10
N TYR A 81 -12.47 -12.74 17.00
CA TYR A 81 -11.10 -12.39 16.66
C TYR A 81 -10.09 -13.00 17.62
N ALA A 82 -8.84 -13.07 17.18
CA ALA A 82 -7.70 -13.43 18.02
C ALA A 82 -6.73 -12.25 18.08
N THR A 83 -6.30 -11.86 19.28
CA THR A 83 -5.22 -10.88 19.47
C THR A 83 -3.89 -11.62 19.48
N LEU A 84 -2.97 -11.26 18.58
CA LEU A 84 -1.68 -11.93 18.38
C LEU A 84 -0.55 -10.92 18.40
N GLU A 85 0.58 -11.31 18.97
CA GLU A 85 1.82 -10.52 18.84
C GLU A 85 2.41 -10.62 17.41
N ASP A 86 3.15 -9.61 16.98
CA ASP A 86 3.73 -9.56 15.61
C ASP A 86 4.50 -10.82 15.22
N LYS A 87 5.22 -11.44 16.16
CA LYS A 87 5.97 -12.69 15.93
C LYS A 87 5.09 -13.88 15.50
N GLU A 88 3.80 -13.83 15.82
CA GLU A 88 2.82 -14.85 15.47
C GLU A 88 1.89 -14.36 14.35
N LEU A 89 1.48 -13.09 14.42
CA LEU A 89 0.56 -12.47 13.46
C LEU A 89 1.17 -12.39 12.05
N LEU A 90 2.38 -11.81 11.92
CA LEU A 90 2.95 -11.53 10.61
C LEU A 90 3.25 -12.82 9.80
N PRO A 91 3.87 -13.88 10.37
CA PRO A 91 4.02 -15.14 9.66
C PRO A 91 2.67 -15.78 9.31
N LYS A 92 1.66 -15.68 10.18
CA LYS A 92 0.31 -16.22 9.91
C LYS A 92 -0.35 -15.50 8.74
N ILE A 93 -0.31 -14.17 8.71
CA ILE A 93 -0.85 -13.37 7.60
C ILE A 93 -0.10 -13.66 6.30
N ALA A 94 1.24 -13.69 6.33
CA ALA A 94 2.04 -14.03 5.17
C ALA A 94 1.69 -15.42 4.61
N LYS A 95 1.48 -16.41 5.50
CA LYS A 95 1.03 -17.75 5.10
C LYS A 95 -0.37 -17.73 4.48
N MET A 96 -1.34 -17.05 5.10
CA MET A 96 -2.69 -16.92 4.54
C MET A 96 -2.67 -16.29 3.15
N ILE A 97 -1.92 -15.20 2.95
CA ILE A 97 -1.74 -14.57 1.64
C ILE A 97 -1.10 -15.55 0.65
N SER A 98 -0.06 -16.29 1.07
CA SER A 98 0.61 -17.26 0.20
C SER A 98 -0.28 -18.44 -0.21
N ASP A 99 -1.32 -18.72 0.56
CA ASP A 99 -2.34 -19.73 0.27
C ASP A 99 -3.51 -19.17 -0.57
N GLY A 100 -3.45 -17.88 -0.91
CA GLY A 100 -4.41 -17.21 -1.80
C GLY A 100 -5.46 -16.36 -1.11
N ALA A 101 -5.38 -16.14 0.21
CA ALA A 101 -6.30 -15.27 0.93
C ALA A 101 -6.09 -13.79 0.58
N ILE A 102 -7.19 -13.04 0.59
CA ILE A 102 -7.22 -11.58 0.53
C ILE A 102 -7.39 -11.05 1.94
N VAL A 103 -6.48 -10.19 2.37
CA VAL A 103 -6.43 -9.65 3.73
C VAL A 103 -6.67 -8.14 3.71
N GLY A 104 -7.68 -7.69 4.44
CA GLY A 104 -7.84 -6.28 4.81
C GLY A 104 -6.84 -5.94 5.92
N TRP A 105 -5.89 -5.07 5.61
CA TRP A 105 -4.80 -4.68 6.50
C TRP A 105 -4.99 -3.23 6.96
N PHE A 106 -5.27 -3.06 8.26
CA PHE A 106 -5.45 -1.79 8.93
C PHE A 106 -4.40 -1.68 10.03
N ASN A 107 -3.43 -0.79 9.86
CA ASN A 107 -2.27 -0.70 10.73
C ASN A 107 -1.70 0.71 10.83
N GLY A 108 -1.41 1.16 12.05
CA GLY A 108 -0.73 2.41 12.35
C GLY A 108 -1.45 3.64 11.78
N ARG A 109 -0.68 4.69 11.51
CA ARG A 109 -1.21 5.95 10.96
C ARG A 109 -1.61 5.79 9.50
N MET A 110 -2.81 6.31 9.18
CA MET A 110 -3.32 6.34 7.81
C MET A 110 -2.41 7.17 6.90
N GLU A 111 -2.35 6.80 5.64
CA GLU A 111 -1.62 7.54 4.60
C GLU A 111 -2.28 8.89 4.29
N LEU A 112 -1.47 9.94 4.14
CA LEU A 112 -1.85 11.20 3.53
C LEU A 112 -1.72 11.08 2.01
N GLY A 113 -2.83 11.26 1.28
CA GLY A 113 -2.82 11.16 -0.18
C GLY A 113 -3.78 10.08 -0.71
N PRO A 114 -3.84 9.89 -2.05
CA PRO A 114 -4.85 9.05 -2.68
C PRO A 114 -4.45 7.56 -2.77
N ARG A 115 -3.27 7.18 -2.27
CA ARG A 115 -2.75 5.82 -2.40
C ARG A 115 -2.76 5.12 -1.03
N ALA A 116 -3.18 3.84 -1.04
CA ALA A 116 -2.93 2.95 0.08
C ALA A 116 -1.49 2.43 0.00
N LEU A 117 -0.74 2.59 1.06
CA LEU A 117 0.70 2.34 1.13
C LEU A 117 1.07 1.38 2.28
N GLY A 118 0.13 0.49 2.66
CA GLY A 118 0.37 -0.50 3.70
C GLY A 118 -0.11 -0.11 5.09
N ALA A 119 -0.97 0.93 5.22
CA ALA A 119 -1.68 1.23 6.45
C ALA A 119 -3.20 0.98 6.31
N ARG A 120 -3.77 1.24 5.13
CA ARG A 120 -5.19 1.00 4.81
C ARG A 120 -5.27 0.27 3.46
N SER A 121 -4.89 -1.01 3.46
CA SER A 121 -4.63 -1.79 2.25
C SER A 121 -5.40 -3.11 2.21
N PHE A 122 -5.84 -3.53 1.04
CA PHE A 122 -6.02 -4.95 0.74
C PHE A 122 -4.69 -5.52 0.26
N LEU A 123 -4.31 -6.65 0.85
CA LEU A 123 -3.09 -7.39 0.52
C LEU A 123 -3.43 -8.76 -0.04
N ALA A 124 -2.72 -9.17 -1.09
CA ALA A 124 -2.91 -10.48 -1.73
C ALA A 124 -1.61 -10.98 -2.38
N ASP A 125 -1.66 -12.20 -2.89
CA ASP A 125 -0.54 -12.85 -3.54
C ASP A 125 -0.31 -12.32 -4.97
N PRO A 126 0.84 -11.70 -5.28
CA PRO A 126 1.16 -11.21 -6.62
C PRO A 126 1.47 -12.33 -7.64
N ARG A 127 1.72 -13.58 -7.18
CA ARG A 127 2.13 -14.72 -8.02
C ARG A 127 0.96 -15.35 -8.79
N ARG A 128 -0.27 -15.12 -8.34
CA ARG A 128 -1.49 -15.69 -8.95
C ARG A 128 -1.96 -14.79 -10.07
N ASP A 129 -2.02 -15.30 -11.28
CA ASP A 129 -2.51 -14.57 -12.48
C ASP A 129 -4.02 -14.24 -12.41
N ASP A 130 -4.82 -15.07 -11.72
CA ASP A 130 -6.25 -14.85 -11.49
C ASP A 130 -6.56 -13.83 -10.36
N MET A 131 -5.56 -13.47 -9.53
CA MET A 131 -5.80 -12.62 -8.36
C MET A 131 -6.30 -11.21 -8.73
N ARG A 132 -5.85 -10.67 -9.86
CA ARG A 132 -6.35 -9.39 -10.37
C ARG A 132 -7.86 -9.45 -10.64
N ASP A 133 -8.31 -10.51 -11.29
CA ASP A 133 -9.72 -10.68 -11.65
C ASP A 133 -10.56 -10.93 -10.39
N ILE A 134 -10.08 -11.75 -9.46
CA ILE A 134 -10.73 -11.99 -8.17
C ILE A 134 -10.90 -10.67 -7.39
N LEU A 135 -9.85 -9.87 -7.28
CA LEU A 135 -9.91 -8.59 -6.55
C LEU A 135 -10.83 -7.58 -7.24
N ASN A 136 -10.77 -7.46 -8.56
CA ASN A 136 -11.60 -6.50 -9.28
C ASN A 136 -13.08 -6.91 -9.27
N ASP A 137 -13.39 -8.18 -9.49
CA ASP A 137 -14.76 -8.69 -9.61
C ASP A 137 -15.42 -8.93 -8.25
N LYS A 138 -14.75 -9.66 -7.33
CA LYS A 138 -15.37 -10.11 -6.07
C LYS A 138 -15.23 -9.17 -4.90
N VAL A 139 -14.17 -8.35 -4.87
CA VAL A 139 -13.89 -7.46 -3.73
C VAL A 139 -14.14 -6.01 -4.08
N LYS A 140 -13.59 -5.54 -5.20
CA LYS A 140 -13.64 -4.12 -5.58
C LYS A 140 -14.87 -3.77 -6.42
N LEU A 141 -15.58 -4.74 -6.97
CA LEU A 141 -16.76 -4.58 -7.83
C LEU A 141 -16.54 -3.49 -8.92
N ARG A 142 -15.42 -3.60 -9.63
CA ARG A 142 -14.98 -2.64 -10.66
C ARG A 142 -14.50 -3.36 -11.91
N GLU A 143 -14.18 -2.59 -12.94
CA GLU A 143 -13.82 -3.11 -14.26
C GLU A 143 -12.56 -4.01 -14.18
N TRP A 144 -12.61 -5.17 -14.82
CA TRP A 144 -11.58 -6.21 -14.82
C TRP A 144 -10.19 -5.73 -15.31
N PHE A 145 -10.17 -4.72 -16.21
CA PHE A 145 -8.92 -4.23 -16.81
C PHE A 145 -8.14 -3.28 -15.91
N ARG A 146 -8.66 -2.89 -14.74
CA ARG A 146 -7.93 -2.01 -13.82
C ARG A 146 -6.70 -2.70 -13.27
N PRO A 147 -5.51 -2.08 -13.42
CA PRO A 147 -4.28 -2.67 -12.92
C PRO A 147 -4.24 -2.62 -11.40
N LEU A 148 -3.48 -3.56 -10.82
CA LEU A 148 -3.10 -3.60 -9.42
C LEU A 148 -1.62 -3.29 -9.28
N ALA A 149 -1.17 -2.98 -8.08
CA ALA A 149 0.16 -2.50 -7.82
C ALA A 149 0.85 -3.33 -6.72
N PRO A 150 2.18 -3.51 -6.76
CA PRO A 150 2.91 -4.15 -5.69
C PRO A 150 3.39 -3.15 -4.63
N SER A 151 3.44 -3.60 -3.37
CA SER A 151 4.35 -3.05 -2.35
C SER A 151 5.48 -4.03 -2.13
N MET A 152 6.71 -3.58 -2.19
CA MET A 152 7.90 -4.42 -2.17
C MET A 152 8.95 -3.93 -1.18
N LEU A 153 9.83 -4.83 -0.78
CA LEU A 153 11.01 -4.47 -0.01
C LEU A 153 11.92 -3.57 -0.84
N GLU A 154 12.26 -2.38 -0.34
CA GLU A 154 13.03 -1.35 -1.04
C GLU A 154 14.36 -1.87 -1.60
N GLU A 155 15.07 -2.68 -0.82
CA GLU A 155 16.39 -3.24 -1.17
C GLU A 155 16.36 -4.20 -2.37
N HIS A 156 15.18 -4.65 -2.80
CA HIS A 156 14.99 -5.48 -4.00
C HIS A 156 14.55 -4.69 -5.24
N GLY A 157 14.43 -3.36 -5.14
CA GLY A 157 13.95 -2.50 -6.24
C GLY A 157 14.79 -2.64 -7.51
N THR A 158 16.10 -2.57 -7.37
CA THR A 158 17.02 -2.69 -8.51
C THR A 158 16.98 -4.07 -9.17
N GLU A 159 16.83 -5.13 -8.39
CA GLU A 159 16.71 -6.50 -8.89
C GLU A 159 15.45 -6.67 -9.77
N VAL A 160 14.33 -6.12 -9.33
CA VAL A 160 13.03 -6.31 -10.00
C VAL A 160 12.83 -5.34 -11.18
N PHE A 161 13.36 -4.10 -11.09
CA PHE A 161 13.09 -3.04 -12.07
C PHE A 161 14.32 -2.61 -12.88
N GLY A 162 15.50 -3.16 -12.58
CA GLY A 162 16.74 -2.84 -13.31
C GLY A 162 17.24 -1.41 -13.14
N VAL A 163 16.65 -0.64 -12.23
CA VAL A 163 16.99 0.78 -11.98
C VAL A 163 17.03 1.05 -10.46
N GLU A 164 17.97 1.90 -10.07
CA GLU A 164 18.01 2.43 -8.72
C GLU A 164 17.03 3.62 -8.65
N HIS A 165 15.87 3.39 -8.05
CA HIS A 165 14.82 4.38 -7.89
C HIS A 165 14.07 4.15 -6.59
N HIS A 166 13.92 5.18 -5.79
CA HIS A 166 13.18 5.15 -4.53
C HIS A 166 11.79 5.77 -4.75
N ASP A 167 10.74 4.95 -4.66
CA ASP A 167 9.34 5.41 -4.76
C ASP A 167 8.51 4.88 -3.58
N PRO A 168 8.47 5.60 -2.43
CA PRO A 168 7.67 5.20 -1.29
C PRO A 168 6.17 5.50 -1.48
N PHE A 169 5.79 6.27 -2.52
CA PHE A 169 4.45 6.82 -2.71
C PHE A 169 3.65 6.18 -3.85
N MET A 170 4.19 5.16 -4.53
CA MET A 170 3.52 4.45 -5.63
C MET A 170 3.09 5.41 -6.77
N ILE A 171 3.99 6.29 -7.18
CA ILE A 171 3.72 7.36 -8.16
C ILE A 171 4.52 7.24 -9.46
N THR A 172 5.37 6.22 -9.58
CA THR A 172 6.20 5.99 -10.77
C THR A 172 5.91 4.60 -11.35
N VAL A 173 5.69 4.53 -12.65
CA VAL A 173 5.61 3.26 -13.39
C VAL A 173 7.00 2.88 -13.88
N LEU A 174 7.44 1.67 -13.56
CA LEU A 174 8.75 1.12 -13.91
C LEU A 174 8.59 -0.15 -14.75
N LYS A 175 9.55 -0.40 -15.64
CA LYS A 175 9.60 -1.63 -16.43
C LYS A 175 10.02 -2.80 -15.54
N VAL A 176 9.26 -3.88 -15.57
CA VAL A 176 9.58 -5.11 -14.81
C VAL A 176 10.63 -5.91 -15.58
N ALA A 177 11.66 -6.39 -14.89
CA ALA A 177 12.66 -7.29 -15.47
C ALA A 177 12.00 -8.58 -15.98
N ASP A 178 12.45 -9.07 -17.13
CA ASP A 178 11.78 -10.18 -17.84
C ASP A 178 11.65 -11.43 -16.98
N GLU A 179 12.64 -11.73 -16.13
CA GLU A 179 12.66 -12.85 -15.20
C GLU A 179 11.62 -12.78 -14.08
N TYR A 180 11.04 -11.59 -13.82
CA TYR A 180 10.02 -11.38 -12.79
C TYR A 180 8.60 -11.38 -13.34
N LYS A 181 8.39 -11.11 -14.63
CA LYS A 181 7.05 -10.95 -15.21
C LYS A 181 6.13 -12.14 -14.95
N ASP A 182 6.64 -13.36 -15.19
CA ASP A 182 5.86 -14.58 -14.97
C ASP A 182 5.78 -15.01 -13.49
N ARG A 183 6.59 -14.38 -12.63
CA ARG A 183 6.60 -14.67 -11.19
C ARG A 183 5.62 -13.82 -10.39
N ILE A 184 5.19 -12.67 -10.96
CA ILE A 184 4.30 -11.70 -10.30
C ILE A 184 3.19 -11.19 -11.23
N PRO A 185 2.51 -12.08 -12.00
CA PRO A 185 1.60 -11.69 -13.07
C PRO A 185 0.45 -10.79 -12.63
N ALA A 186 -0.02 -10.91 -11.37
CA ALA A 186 -1.15 -10.11 -10.87
C ALA A 186 -0.86 -8.60 -10.79
N VAL A 187 0.42 -8.19 -10.77
CA VAL A 187 0.83 -6.79 -10.61
C VAL A 187 1.60 -6.24 -11.81
N VAL A 188 1.81 -7.07 -12.83
CA VAL A 188 2.41 -6.64 -14.11
C VAL A 188 1.30 -6.12 -15.04
N HIS A 189 1.50 -4.90 -15.55
CA HIS A 189 0.60 -4.29 -16.52
C HIS A 189 0.78 -4.94 -17.91
N VAL A 190 -0.19 -4.75 -18.79
CA VAL A 190 -0.19 -5.32 -20.16
C VAL A 190 1.02 -4.91 -21.02
N ASP A 191 1.67 -3.80 -20.68
CA ASP A 191 2.88 -3.28 -21.34
C ASP A 191 4.19 -3.75 -20.68
N GLY A 192 4.11 -4.68 -19.71
CA GLY A 192 5.27 -5.21 -18.99
C GLY A 192 5.83 -4.27 -17.91
N THR A 193 5.05 -3.30 -17.49
CA THR A 193 5.41 -2.37 -16.40
C THR A 193 4.68 -2.71 -15.10
N ALA A 194 5.09 -2.09 -13.98
CA ALA A 194 4.36 -2.08 -12.73
C ALA A 194 4.52 -0.72 -12.03
N ARG A 195 3.66 -0.45 -11.06
CA ARG A 195 3.72 0.77 -10.24
C ARG A 195 4.03 0.40 -8.78
N PRO A 196 5.30 0.15 -8.44
CA PRO A 196 5.66 -0.28 -7.10
C PRO A 196 5.52 0.83 -6.05
N GLN A 197 5.25 0.41 -4.81
CA GLN A 197 5.66 1.11 -3.61
C GLN A 197 6.93 0.42 -3.08
N MET A 198 7.98 1.17 -2.84
CA MET A 198 9.19 0.69 -2.18
C MET A 198 9.08 0.94 -0.67
N VAL A 199 8.98 -0.14 0.09
CA VAL A 199 8.75 -0.10 1.54
C VAL A 199 10.08 -0.16 2.26
N SER A 200 10.43 0.94 2.92
CA SER A 200 11.62 1.02 3.75
C SER A 200 11.36 0.44 5.14
N ARG A 201 12.35 -0.28 5.67
CA ARG A 201 12.32 -0.77 7.05
C ARG A 201 12.32 0.36 8.10
N GLU A 202 12.85 1.53 7.75
CA GLU A 202 12.93 2.67 8.64
C GLU A 202 11.59 3.38 8.80
N THR A 203 10.84 3.55 7.71
CA THR A 203 9.59 4.32 7.69
C THR A 203 8.34 3.47 8.00
N ASN A 204 8.34 2.17 7.65
CA ASN A 204 7.26 1.24 8.00
C ASN A 204 7.80 -0.17 8.33
N PRO A 205 8.41 -0.34 9.52
CA PRO A 205 9.04 -1.61 9.89
C PRO A 205 8.05 -2.78 9.96
N ARG A 206 6.81 -2.54 10.39
CA ARG A 206 5.81 -3.60 10.50
C ARG A 206 5.38 -4.14 9.15
N TYR A 207 5.08 -3.26 8.21
CA TYR A 207 4.71 -3.66 6.85
C TYR A 207 5.90 -4.29 6.10
N TRP A 208 7.10 -3.73 6.28
CA TRP A 208 8.33 -4.32 5.78
C TRP A 208 8.51 -5.76 6.30
N ASN A 209 8.31 -6.00 7.61
CA ASN A 209 8.41 -7.33 8.20
C ASN A 209 7.36 -8.30 7.61
N LEU A 210 6.12 -7.86 7.39
CA LEU A 210 5.10 -8.69 6.76
C LEU A 210 5.52 -9.14 5.34
N ILE A 211 6.00 -8.21 4.51
CA ILE A 211 6.50 -8.53 3.17
C ILE A 211 7.70 -9.48 3.26
N ASN A 212 8.58 -9.28 4.24
CA ASN A 212 9.74 -10.15 4.43
C ASN A 212 9.34 -11.57 4.89
N GLU A 213 8.31 -11.73 5.74
CA GLU A 213 7.75 -13.06 6.06
C GLU A 213 7.18 -13.74 4.81
N PHE A 214 6.47 -13.01 3.96
CA PHE A 214 5.98 -13.54 2.68
C PHE A 214 7.14 -13.94 1.75
N LYS A 215 8.19 -13.12 1.68
CA LYS A 215 9.42 -13.45 0.92
C LYS A 215 10.08 -14.72 1.42
N LYS A 216 10.17 -14.95 2.72
CA LYS A 216 10.73 -16.19 3.30
C LYS A 216 9.98 -17.43 2.84
N LEU A 217 8.66 -17.34 2.69
CA LEU A 217 7.81 -18.45 2.25
C LEU A 217 7.87 -18.69 0.74
N THR A 218 7.99 -17.62 -0.05
CA THR A 218 7.72 -17.66 -1.49
C THR A 218 8.90 -17.33 -2.38
N GLY A 219 9.93 -16.69 -1.83
CA GLY A 219 11.03 -16.10 -2.59
C GLY A 219 10.66 -14.81 -3.34
N ILE A 220 9.43 -14.26 -3.15
CA ILE A 220 8.97 -13.03 -3.80
C ILE A 220 9.00 -11.88 -2.80
N PRO A 221 9.78 -10.81 -3.03
CA PRO A 221 9.98 -9.72 -2.08
C PRO A 221 8.87 -8.66 -2.13
N MET A 222 7.63 -9.04 -2.40
CA MET A 222 6.52 -8.11 -2.54
C MET A 222 5.17 -8.76 -2.29
N LEU A 223 4.17 -7.91 -1.99
CA LEU A 223 2.75 -8.24 -1.94
C LEU A 223 1.99 -7.41 -2.97
N LEU A 224 0.90 -7.92 -3.50
CA LEU A 224 -0.09 -7.11 -4.17
C LEU A 224 -0.75 -6.20 -3.14
N ASN A 225 -0.82 -4.90 -3.45
CA ASN A 225 -1.41 -3.86 -2.60
C ASN A 225 -2.44 -3.05 -3.38
N THR A 226 -3.65 -2.94 -2.84
CA THR A 226 -4.67 -2.01 -3.33
C THR A 226 -5.38 -1.34 -2.15
N SER A 227 -6.09 -0.23 -2.39
CA SER A 227 -6.77 0.52 -1.34
C SER A 227 -7.81 -0.32 -0.60
N PHE A 228 -7.88 -0.16 0.73
CA PHE A 228 -8.88 -0.85 1.56
C PHE A 228 -10.21 -0.09 1.47
N ASN A 229 -10.99 -0.43 0.46
CA ASN A 229 -12.36 0.03 0.20
C ASN A 229 -12.97 -0.81 -0.92
N VAL A 230 -14.28 -0.78 -1.09
CA VAL A 230 -14.97 -1.33 -2.28
C VAL A 230 -15.30 -0.19 -3.24
N GLN A 231 -16.35 0.60 -2.98
CA GLN A 231 -16.75 1.79 -3.75
C GLN A 231 -16.76 3.06 -2.89
N GLU A 232 -16.80 2.90 -1.58
CA GLU A 232 -16.67 3.96 -0.59
C GLU A 232 -15.25 4.56 -0.57
N PRO A 233 -15.02 5.68 0.12
CA PRO A 233 -13.66 6.16 0.41
C PRO A 233 -12.81 5.10 1.12
N ILE A 234 -11.48 5.22 1.03
CA ILE A 234 -10.57 4.36 1.78
C ILE A 234 -10.94 4.42 3.27
N VAL A 235 -11.05 3.25 3.92
CA VAL A 235 -11.37 3.16 5.34
C VAL A 235 -10.45 4.04 6.17
N CYS A 236 -11.01 4.85 7.05
CA CYS A 236 -10.25 5.74 7.93
C CYS A 236 -10.20 5.20 9.35
N THR A 237 -11.34 4.74 9.87
CA THR A 237 -11.53 4.26 11.24
C THR A 237 -11.62 2.73 11.30
N PRO A 238 -11.40 2.11 12.49
CA PRO A 238 -11.67 0.68 12.68
C PRO A 238 -13.11 0.29 12.34
N GLN A 239 -14.07 1.18 12.61
CA GLN A 239 -15.49 0.94 12.27
C GLN A 239 -15.70 0.86 10.75
N ASP A 240 -15.04 1.73 9.97
CA ASP A 240 -15.11 1.66 8.50
C ASP A 240 -14.58 0.31 8.00
N ALA A 241 -13.46 -0.16 8.57
CA ALA A 241 -12.86 -1.44 8.21
C ALA A 241 -13.78 -2.62 8.52
N VAL A 242 -14.43 -2.62 9.68
CA VAL A 242 -15.45 -3.63 10.08
C VAL A 242 -16.65 -3.56 9.15
N ASN A 243 -17.15 -2.36 8.81
CA ASN A 243 -18.26 -2.20 7.88
C ASN A 243 -17.90 -2.75 6.49
N THR A 244 -16.72 -2.45 5.99
CA THR A 244 -16.24 -3.00 4.71
C THR A 244 -16.08 -4.52 4.78
N PHE A 245 -15.58 -5.09 5.91
CA PHE A 245 -15.50 -6.54 6.10
C PHE A 245 -16.87 -7.21 6.04
N ASN A 246 -17.86 -6.65 6.72
CA ASN A 246 -19.22 -7.22 6.75
C ASN A 246 -19.93 -7.13 5.39
N ASN A 247 -19.64 -6.11 4.59
CA ASN A 247 -20.32 -5.80 3.32
C ASN A 247 -19.58 -6.27 2.06
N SER A 248 -18.42 -6.90 2.20
CA SER A 248 -17.64 -7.40 1.05
C SER A 248 -17.09 -8.80 1.32
N ASN A 249 -16.51 -9.42 0.30
CA ASN A 249 -16.16 -10.84 0.32
C ASN A 249 -14.63 -11.01 0.24
N PHE A 250 -13.93 -10.74 1.37
CA PHE A 250 -12.51 -11.07 1.52
C PHE A 250 -12.29 -11.90 2.80
N ASP A 251 -11.15 -12.58 2.90
CA ASP A 251 -10.98 -13.74 3.78
C ASP A 251 -10.64 -13.39 5.22
N ALA A 252 -9.87 -12.31 5.43
CA ALA A 252 -9.45 -11.92 6.77
C ALA A 252 -9.30 -10.40 6.93
N LEU A 253 -9.59 -9.91 8.13
CA LEU A 253 -9.39 -8.52 8.54
C LEU A 253 -8.36 -8.47 9.67
N VAL A 254 -7.34 -7.66 9.50
CA VAL A 254 -6.38 -7.30 10.55
C VAL A 254 -6.64 -5.87 10.98
N LEU A 255 -7.00 -5.67 12.26
CA LEU A 255 -7.06 -4.37 12.93
C LEU A 255 -5.97 -4.32 14.00
N GLU A 256 -4.85 -3.67 13.71
CA GLU A 256 -3.65 -3.70 14.53
C GLU A 256 -3.24 -5.15 14.85
N ASN A 257 -3.29 -5.57 16.10
CA ASN A 257 -2.92 -6.92 16.54
C ASN A 257 -4.08 -7.93 16.52
N ASN A 258 -5.26 -7.51 16.06
CA ASN A 258 -6.46 -8.34 16.11
C ASN A 258 -6.76 -8.91 14.71
N LEU A 259 -6.85 -10.21 14.64
CA LEU A 259 -7.13 -10.98 13.43
C LEU A 259 -8.54 -11.56 13.48
N VAL A 260 -9.39 -11.13 12.56
CA VAL A 260 -10.68 -11.74 12.23
C VAL A 260 -10.50 -12.62 10.99
N ILE A 261 -11.01 -13.84 11.04
CA ILE A 261 -11.03 -14.76 9.88
C ILE A 261 -12.48 -15.00 9.53
N ARG A 262 -12.83 -14.87 8.25
CA ARG A 262 -14.19 -15.19 7.77
C ARG A 262 -14.40 -16.70 7.86
N GLU A 263 -15.47 -17.10 8.53
CA GLU A 263 -15.92 -18.50 8.48
C GLU A 263 -16.44 -18.84 7.07
N ALA A 264 -16.09 -20.03 6.59
CA ALA A 264 -16.42 -20.51 5.25
C ALA A 264 -17.92 -20.80 5.07
#